data_3b0463c8a137afe742be843bfa604819
#
_entry.id   3b0463c8a137afe742be843bfa604819
#
_cell.length_a   1.000
_cell.length_b   1.000
_cell.length_c   1.000
_cell.angle_alpha   90.00
_cell.angle_beta   90.00
_cell.angle_gamma   90.00
#
_symmetry.space_group_name_H-M   'P 1'
#
loop_
_entity.id
_entity.type
_entity.pdbx_description
1 polymer ?
#
loop_
_entity_poly.entity_id
_entity_poly.type
_entity_poly.pdbx_seq_one_letter_code
_entity_poly.pdbx_strand_id
1 'polypeptide(L)'
;MVKVYIEKHYNDVVCIKNILGRDLQGSEFVVIGQLSGVVDRNTKDGEQFGLQIEPFMEIQVGSADLATQANNYAEGGTLYFDQANGKFADAPASGFVAVGQIAHNRLCDERIITFIKYPLAVS
;
A
#
# COMPACT_ATOMS: atom_id res chain seq x y z
N MET A 1 16.80 -22.30 25.72
CA MET A 1 16.99 -22.15 24.27
C MET A 1 15.68 -21.74 23.63
N VAL A 2 15.74 -20.76 22.79
CA VAL A 2 14.56 -20.32 22.02
C VAL A 2 14.56 -21.09 20.71
N LYS A 3 13.43 -21.73 20.40
CA LYS A 3 13.25 -22.37 19.11
C LYS A 3 12.53 -21.41 18.17
N VAL A 4 13.02 -21.28 16.94
CA VAL A 4 12.45 -20.43 15.91
C VAL A 4 11.97 -21.31 14.78
N TYR A 5 10.74 -21.09 14.36
CA TYR A 5 10.12 -21.83 13.28
C TYR A 5 9.83 -20.89 12.12
N ILE A 6 10.11 -21.36 10.89
CA ILE A 6 9.74 -20.63 9.69
C ILE A 6 8.31 -21.06 9.34
N GLU A 7 7.37 -20.14 9.53
CA GLU A 7 5.97 -20.40 9.24
C GLU A 7 5.73 -20.50 7.74
N LYS A 8 6.04 -19.43 7.03
CA LYS A 8 5.72 -19.30 5.64
C LYS A 8 6.65 -18.31 4.98
N HIS A 9 7.13 -18.62 3.80
CA HIS A 9 8.09 -17.75 3.13
C HIS A 9 7.91 -17.68 1.62
N TYR A 10 6.80 -18.20 1.09
CA TYR A 10 6.53 -18.20 -0.34
C TYR A 10 5.21 -17.52 -0.70
N ASN A 11 4.32 -17.34 0.22
CA ASN A 11 3.06 -16.60 0.02
C ASN A 11 3.03 -15.44 1.01
N ASP A 12 3.27 -14.27 0.52
CA ASP A 12 3.39 -13.09 1.36
C ASP A 12 2.02 -12.53 1.71
N VAL A 13 1.18 -13.37 2.28
CA VAL A 13 -0.13 -12.99 2.81
C VAL A 13 -0.12 -13.25 4.31
N VAL A 14 -0.42 -12.23 5.08
CA VAL A 14 -0.58 -12.36 6.54
C VAL A 14 -2.04 -12.22 6.91
N CYS A 15 -2.48 -13.05 7.86
CA CYS A 15 -3.81 -12.93 8.43
C CYS A 15 -3.74 -11.90 9.56
N ILE A 16 -4.48 -10.81 9.42
CA ILE A 16 -4.41 -9.69 10.35
C ILE A 16 -5.81 -9.18 10.66
N LYS A 17 -5.98 -8.62 11.84
CA LYS A 17 -7.25 -8.02 12.23
C LYS A 17 -7.38 -6.61 11.65
N ASN A 18 -8.56 -6.30 11.15
CA ASN A 18 -8.86 -4.94 10.71
C ASN A 18 -9.03 -4.03 11.92
N ILE A 19 -8.02 -3.22 12.20
CA ILE A 19 -7.99 -2.27 13.31
C ILE A 19 -8.12 -0.82 12.84
N LEU A 20 -8.50 -0.60 11.58
CA LEU A 20 -8.54 0.74 11.00
C LEU A 20 -9.80 1.54 11.33
N GLY A 21 -10.75 0.91 12.02
CA GLY A 21 -11.98 1.59 12.45
C GLY A 21 -13.00 1.79 11.34
N ARG A 22 -12.86 1.08 10.23
CA ARG A 22 -13.78 1.12 9.09
C ARG A 22 -13.77 -0.20 8.33
N ASP A 23 -14.79 -0.43 7.52
CA ASP A 23 -14.81 -1.59 6.64
C ASP A 23 -13.80 -1.40 5.50
N LEU A 24 -13.23 -2.51 5.03
CA LEU A 24 -12.27 -2.53 3.94
C LEU A 24 -12.86 -3.28 2.75
N GLN A 25 -12.48 -2.86 1.56
CA GLN A 25 -12.85 -3.54 0.32
C GLN A 25 -11.68 -4.37 -0.19
N GLY A 26 -11.97 -5.49 -0.80
CA GLY A 26 -10.96 -6.29 -1.49
C GLY A 26 -10.26 -5.45 -2.56
N SER A 27 -8.96 -5.65 -2.72
CA SER A 27 -8.07 -4.90 -3.61
C SER A 27 -7.73 -3.48 -3.13
N GLU A 28 -8.20 -3.07 -1.96
CA GLU A 28 -7.82 -1.79 -1.37
C GLU A 28 -6.39 -1.86 -0.83
N PHE A 29 -5.60 -0.78 -1.02
CA PHE A 29 -4.27 -0.66 -0.42
C PHE A 29 -4.42 -0.05 0.97
N VAL A 30 -3.79 -0.68 1.96
CA VAL A 30 -3.82 -0.18 3.34
C VAL A 30 -2.44 -0.28 3.98
N VAL A 31 -2.25 0.52 5.04
CA VAL A 31 -1.06 0.47 5.89
C VAL A 31 -1.54 0.23 7.32
N ILE A 32 -1.01 -0.82 7.93
CA ILE A 32 -1.29 -1.16 9.33
C ILE A 32 0.06 -1.29 10.04
N GLY A 33 0.39 -0.33 10.88
CA GLY A 33 1.72 -0.21 11.44
C GLY A 33 2.74 0.05 10.33
N GLN A 34 3.72 -0.82 10.18
CA GLN A 34 4.69 -0.75 9.07
C GLN A 34 4.33 -1.71 7.94
N LEU A 35 3.31 -2.55 8.11
CA LEU A 35 2.85 -3.44 7.06
C LEU A 35 2.03 -2.66 6.06
N SER A 36 2.36 -2.79 4.80
CA SER A 36 1.60 -2.20 3.71
C SER A 36 1.25 -3.28 2.70
N GLY A 37 0.10 -3.18 2.09
CA GLY A 37 -0.29 -4.19 1.12
C GLY A 37 -1.73 -4.05 0.64
N VAL A 38 -2.18 -5.11 0.00
CA VAL A 38 -3.48 -5.15 -0.65
C VAL A 38 -4.41 -6.11 0.09
N VAL A 39 -5.60 -5.64 0.38
CA VAL A 39 -6.64 -6.42 1.09
C VAL A 39 -7.17 -7.50 0.16
N ASP A 40 -7.25 -8.74 0.65
CA ASP A 40 -7.65 -9.90 -0.17
C ASP A 40 -9.16 -10.06 -0.33
N ARG A 41 -9.95 -9.46 0.55
CA ARG A 41 -11.42 -9.62 0.55
C ARG A 41 -12.11 -8.46 1.24
N ASN A 42 -13.41 -8.29 0.97
CA ASN A 42 -14.22 -7.35 1.74
C ASN A 42 -14.24 -7.77 3.20
N THR A 43 -13.97 -6.84 4.09
CA THR A 43 -13.76 -7.10 5.51
C THR A 43 -14.42 -6.02 6.34
N LYS A 44 -15.18 -6.42 7.34
CA LYS A 44 -15.78 -5.46 8.27
C LYS A 44 -14.78 -5.04 9.33
N ASP A 45 -15.04 -3.88 9.91
CA ASP A 45 -14.26 -3.39 11.05
C ASP A 45 -14.20 -4.47 12.14
N GLY A 46 -13.01 -4.75 12.63
CA GLY A 46 -12.77 -5.75 13.67
C GLY A 46 -12.60 -7.18 13.19
N GLU A 47 -12.90 -7.49 11.93
CA GLU A 47 -12.73 -8.84 11.38
C GLU A 47 -11.31 -9.09 10.92
N GLN A 48 -10.94 -10.36 10.80
CA GLN A 48 -9.66 -10.76 10.24
C GLN A 48 -9.74 -10.85 8.73
N PHE A 49 -8.62 -10.56 8.07
CA PHE A 49 -8.50 -10.65 6.61
C PHE A 49 -7.06 -11.00 6.23
N GLY A 50 -6.86 -11.33 4.95
CA GLY A 50 -5.52 -11.53 4.41
C GLY A 50 -4.99 -10.24 3.80
N LEU A 51 -3.82 -9.82 4.25
CA LEU A 51 -3.10 -8.68 3.68
C LEU A 51 -1.95 -9.22 2.84
N GLN A 52 -1.95 -8.89 1.55
CA GLN A 52 -0.86 -9.25 0.65
C GLN A 52 0.26 -8.25 0.84
N ILE A 53 1.34 -8.70 1.46
CA ILE A 53 2.48 -7.85 1.83
C ILE A 53 3.74 -8.16 1.03
N GLU A 54 3.63 -8.88 -0.08
CA GLU A 54 4.78 -9.29 -0.88
C GLU A 54 5.71 -8.10 -1.13
N PRO A 55 7.01 -8.23 -0.77
CA PRO A 55 7.97 -7.16 -1.02
C PRO A 55 8.23 -7.00 -2.51
N PHE A 56 8.43 -5.75 -2.94
CA PHE A 56 8.69 -5.39 -4.33
C PHE A 56 7.55 -5.75 -5.29
N MET A 57 6.34 -5.93 -4.79
CA MET A 57 5.16 -6.12 -5.61
C MET A 57 4.90 -4.86 -6.44
N GLU A 58 4.58 -5.02 -7.72
CA GLU A 58 4.18 -3.92 -8.57
C GLU A 58 2.69 -3.64 -8.38
N ILE A 59 2.36 -2.39 -8.10
CA ILE A 59 0.98 -1.96 -7.86
C ILE A 59 0.65 -0.79 -8.78
N GLN A 60 -0.50 -0.86 -9.45
CA GLN A 60 -0.99 0.22 -10.29
C GLN A 60 -2.03 1.05 -9.55
N VAL A 61 -1.89 2.36 -9.67
CA VAL A 61 -2.79 3.32 -9.02
C VAL A 61 -3.34 4.27 -10.09
N GLY A 62 -4.66 4.36 -10.18
CA GLY A 62 -5.32 5.28 -11.09
C GLY A 62 -5.39 6.70 -10.53
N SER A 63 -5.72 7.66 -11.40
CA SER A 63 -5.73 9.09 -11.03
C SER A 63 -6.70 9.41 -9.90
N ALA A 64 -7.79 8.65 -9.75
CA ALA A 64 -8.77 8.86 -8.68
C ALA A 64 -8.17 8.67 -7.29
N ASP A 65 -7.10 7.88 -7.17
CA ASP A 65 -6.45 7.57 -5.90
C ASP A 65 -5.19 8.41 -5.65
N LEU A 66 -4.94 9.40 -6.49
CA LEU A 66 -3.84 10.36 -6.30
C LEU A 66 -4.35 11.59 -5.56
N ALA A 67 -3.61 12.01 -4.53
CA ALA A 67 -3.99 13.17 -3.71
C ALA A 67 -4.00 14.46 -4.53
N THR A 68 -3.04 14.61 -5.46
CA THR A 68 -2.93 15.77 -6.35
C THR A 68 -2.61 15.26 -7.75
N GLN A 69 -3.61 15.20 -8.61
CA GLN A 69 -3.47 14.59 -9.94
C GLN A 69 -2.52 15.37 -10.86
N ALA A 70 -2.36 16.67 -10.63
CA ALA A 70 -1.51 17.53 -11.45
C ALA A 70 -0.03 17.44 -11.12
N ASN A 71 0.35 16.81 -10.00
CA ASN A 71 1.74 16.68 -9.60
C ASN A 71 2.51 15.73 -10.51
N ASN A 72 3.83 15.82 -10.45
CA ASN A 72 4.69 15.17 -11.44
C ASN A 72 4.76 13.65 -11.31
N TYR A 73 4.81 13.10 -10.12
CA TYR A 73 4.99 11.67 -9.88
C TYR A 73 6.15 11.10 -10.71
N ALA A 74 7.32 11.72 -10.56
CA ALA A 74 8.49 11.40 -11.38
C ALA A 74 8.93 9.95 -11.19
N GLU A 75 9.23 9.26 -12.29
CA GLU A 75 9.77 7.91 -12.27
C GLU A 75 11.08 7.88 -11.46
N GLY A 76 11.24 6.87 -10.63
CA GLY A 76 12.36 6.76 -9.69
C GLY A 76 12.12 7.49 -8.37
N GLY A 77 11.10 8.34 -8.26
CA GLY A 77 10.78 9.04 -7.04
C GLY A 77 10.05 8.18 -6.01
N THR A 78 10.03 8.65 -4.77
CA THR A 78 9.32 7.96 -3.69
C THR A 78 7.83 8.24 -3.76
N LEU A 79 7.02 7.21 -3.58
CA LEU A 79 5.57 7.35 -3.47
C LEU A 79 5.16 7.26 -2.01
N TYR A 80 4.32 8.19 -1.59
CA TYR A 80 3.81 8.28 -0.22
C TYR A 80 2.33 7.92 -0.20
N PHE A 81 1.87 7.47 0.96
CA PHE A 81 0.46 7.14 1.18
C PHE A 81 -0.09 7.96 2.34
N ASP A 82 -1.15 8.69 2.06
CA ASP A 82 -1.90 9.46 3.06
C ASP A 82 -2.89 8.51 3.72
N GLN A 83 -2.58 8.05 4.92
CA GLN A 83 -3.39 7.08 5.63
C GLN A 83 -4.77 7.62 5.99
N ALA A 84 -4.87 8.92 6.27
CA ALA A 84 -6.13 9.53 6.68
C ALA A 84 -7.15 9.58 5.54
N ASN A 85 -6.68 9.82 4.31
CA ASN A 85 -7.55 10.01 3.15
C ASN A 85 -7.52 8.84 2.15
N GLY A 86 -6.63 7.88 2.35
CA GLY A 86 -6.49 6.74 1.44
C GLY A 86 -6.02 7.12 0.05
N LYS A 87 -5.13 8.10 -0.05
CA LYS A 87 -4.62 8.63 -1.32
C LYS A 87 -3.11 8.52 -1.39
N PHE A 88 -2.59 8.42 -2.62
CA PHE A 88 -1.15 8.41 -2.88
C PHE A 88 -0.67 9.80 -3.25
N ALA A 89 0.57 10.11 -2.86
CA ALA A 89 1.17 11.41 -3.10
C ALA A 89 2.65 11.27 -3.49
N ASP A 90 3.19 12.27 -4.18
CA ASP A 90 4.59 12.29 -4.62
C ASP A 90 5.51 13.10 -3.70
N ALA A 91 4.99 13.60 -2.60
CA ALA A 91 5.74 14.41 -1.64
C ALA A 91 5.36 14.04 -0.21
N PRO A 92 6.31 14.11 0.74
CA PRO A 92 6.02 13.82 2.13
C PRO A 92 5.15 14.90 2.77
N ALA A 93 4.36 14.49 3.75
CA ALA A 93 3.58 15.39 4.58
C ALA A 93 3.31 14.72 5.92
N SER A 94 2.79 15.47 6.88
CA SER A 94 2.45 14.91 8.19
C SER A 94 1.40 13.82 8.06
N GLY A 95 1.65 12.66 8.66
CA GLY A 95 0.76 11.51 8.59
C GLY A 95 0.91 10.65 7.33
N PHE A 96 1.81 11.01 6.43
CA PHE A 96 2.11 10.21 5.24
C PHE A 96 3.23 9.22 5.54
N VAL A 97 3.18 8.07 4.89
CA VAL A 97 4.25 7.06 4.96
C VAL A 97 4.75 6.76 3.55
N ALA A 98 6.07 6.53 3.42
CA ALA A 98 6.65 6.11 2.16
C ALA A 98 6.33 4.64 1.93
N VAL A 99 5.73 4.29 0.79
CA VAL A 99 5.25 2.94 0.52
C VAL A 99 5.92 2.27 -0.66
N GLY A 100 6.63 3.02 -1.47
CA GLY A 100 7.30 2.44 -2.61
C GLY A 100 8.02 3.45 -3.48
N GLN A 101 8.47 2.98 -4.63
CA GLN A 101 9.18 3.78 -5.62
C GLN A 101 8.42 3.76 -6.94
N ILE A 102 8.25 4.92 -7.54
CA ILE A 102 7.51 5.06 -8.80
C ILE A 102 8.34 4.44 -9.93
N ALA A 103 7.78 3.42 -10.57
CA ALA A 103 8.43 2.75 -11.70
C ALA A 103 7.95 3.31 -13.03
N HIS A 104 6.65 3.56 -13.16
CA HIS A 104 6.05 4.08 -14.40
C HIS A 104 5.02 5.14 -14.07
N ASN A 105 4.98 6.17 -14.90
CA ASN A 105 3.98 7.23 -14.84
C ASN A 105 3.40 7.37 -16.25
N ARG A 106 2.28 6.69 -16.50
CA ARG A 106 1.65 6.66 -17.82
C ARG A 106 0.60 7.75 -17.91
N LEU A 107 0.68 8.53 -18.97
CA LEU A 107 -0.31 9.51 -19.35
C LEU A 107 -1.08 8.96 -20.55
N CYS A 108 -2.24 8.43 -20.29
CA CYS A 108 -3.19 8.01 -21.33
C CYS A 108 -4.48 8.83 -21.18
N ASP A 109 -5.63 8.21 -21.35
CA ASP A 109 -6.92 8.86 -21.04
C ASP A 109 -7.01 9.21 -19.57
N GLU A 110 -6.37 8.38 -18.73
CA GLU A 110 -6.28 8.55 -17.29
C GLU A 110 -4.84 8.25 -16.88
N ARG A 111 -4.31 9.05 -15.95
CA ARG A 111 -2.96 8.80 -15.42
C ARG A 111 -2.95 7.51 -14.61
N ILE A 112 -1.98 6.67 -14.90
CA ILE A 112 -1.73 5.44 -14.14
C ILE A 112 -0.30 5.48 -13.62
N ILE A 113 -0.15 5.38 -12.31
CA ILE A 113 1.14 5.28 -11.65
C ILE A 113 1.37 3.81 -11.27
N THR A 114 2.49 3.25 -11.70
CA THR A 114 2.92 1.93 -11.24
C THR A 114 4.06 2.13 -10.27
N PHE A 115 3.95 1.56 -9.08
CA PHE A 115 5.03 1.65 -8.10
C PHE A 115 5.45 0.26 -7.62
N ILE A 116 6.69 0.18 -7.17
CA ILE A 116 7.25 -1.03 -6.57
C ILE A 116 7.19 -0.84 -5.06
N LYS A 117 6.44 -1.69 -4.41
CA LYS A 117 6.17 -1.59 -2.98
C LYS A 117 7.43 -1.86 -2.16
N TYR A 118 7.68 -1.05 -1.14
CA TYR A 118 8.71 -1.34 -0.15
C TYR A 118 8.30 -2.54 0.72
N PRO A 119 9.28 -3.29 1.26
CA PRO A 119 8.97 -4.37 2.20
C PRO A 119 8.20 -3.89 3.42
N LEU A 120 8.56 -2.72 3.96
CA LEU A 120 7.86 -2.06 5.07
C LEU A 120 7.62 -0.60 4.71
N ALA A 121 6.50 -0.05 5.15
CA ALA A 121 6.24 1.37 5.02
C ALA A 121 7.16 2.16 5.96
N VAL A 122 7.61 3.32 5.51
CA VAL A 122 8.54 4.18 6.23
C VAL A 122 7.86 5.51 6.53
N SER A 123 7.76 5.81 7.81
CA SER A 123 7.17 7.09 8.26
C SER A 123 8.18 8.22 8.26
#